data_a6056e8263b0b673404dc82a99cc2897
#
_entry.id   a6056e8263b0b673404dc82a99cc2897
#
_cell.length_a   1.000
_cell.length_b   1.000
_cell.length_c   1.000
_cell.angle_alpha   90.00
_cell.angle_beta   90.00
_cell.angle_gamma   90.00
#
_symmetry.space_group_name_H-M   'P 1'
#
loop_
_entity.id
_entity.type
_entity.pdbx_description
1 polymer ?
#
loop_
_entity_poly.entity_id
_entity_poly.type
_entity_poly.pdbx_seq_one_letter_code
_entity_poly.pdbx_strand_id
1 'polypeptide(L)' 'MANVEIRVIGNDTYRVEGTVEESEKKLSDAARSGQSRLAWFKELASGEPVGINPAHVVSLRTV' A
#
# COMPACT_ATOMS: atom_id res chain seq x y z
N MET A 1 -8.26 -14.69 5.44
CA MET A 1 -8.08 -13.24 5.57
C MET A 1 -7.30 -12.73 4.39
N ALA A 2 -7.72 -11.62 3.84
CA ALA A 2 -7.09 -11.07 2.65
C ALA A 2 -5.86 -10.25 3.03
N ASN A 3 -4.77 -10.51 2.35
CA ASN A 3 -3.54 -9.74 2.50
C ASN A 3 -3.06 -9.33 1.12
N VAL A 4 -2.32 -8.25 1.06
CA VAL A 4 -1.84 -7.70 -0.19
C VAL A 4 -0.33 -7.51 -0.12
N GLU A 5 0.34 -7.87 -1.19
CA GLU A 5 1.75 -7.55 -1.36
C GLU A 5 1.84 -6.31 -2.24
N ILE A 6 2.45 -5.25 -1.72
CA ILE A 6 2.65 -4.00 -2.44
C ILE A 6 4.11 -3.92 -2.82
N ARG A 7 4.39 -3.88 -4.12
CA ARG A 7 5.74 -3.68 -4.61
C ARG A 7 5.94 -2.22 -4.98
N VAL A 8 7.01 -1.64 -4.49
CA VAL A 8 7.35 -0.24 -4.79
C VAL A 8 8.66 -0.19 -5.58
N ILE A 9 8.95 0.99 -6.12
CA ILE A 9 10.19 1.19 -6.87
C ILE A 9 11.38 0.88 -5.96
N GLY A 10 12.46 0.37 -6.54
CA GLY A 10 13.62 -0.06 -5.77
C GLY A 10 13.54 -1.52 -5.32
N ASN A 11 12.54 -2.26 -5.80
CA ASN A 11 12.33 -3.68 -5.51
C ASN A 11 11.96 -4.01 -4.07
N ASP A 12 11.56 -3.01 -3.30
CA ASP A 12 11.04 -3.26 -1.96
C ASP A 12 9.60 -3.75 -2.03
N THR A 13 9.24 -4.64 -1.13
CA THR A 13 7.87 -5.14 -1.04
C THR A 13 7.37 -5.05 0.39
N TYR A 14 6.08 -4.78 0.52
CA TYR A 14 5.40 -4.73 1.81
C TYR A 14 4.18 -5.63 1.77
N ARG A 15 3.96 -6.36 2.86
CA ARG A 15 2.74 -7.15 2.99
C ARG A 15 1.85 -6.47 4.02
N VAL A 16 0.63 -6.18 3.61
CA VAL A 16 -0.30 -5.43 4.44
C VAL A 16 -1.65 -6.13 4.50
N GLU A 17 -2.43 -5.81 5.52
CA GLU A 17 -3.77 -6.35 5.68
C GLU A 17 -4.74 -5.68 4.71
N GLY A 18 -5.73 -6.44 4.26
CA GLY A 18 -6.81 -5.94 3.45
C GLY A 18 -6.86 -6.59 2.08
N THR A 19 -7.79 -6.12 1.27
CA THR A 19 -7.95 -6.62 -0.10
C THR A 19 -7.22 -5.71 -1.08
N VAL A 20 -7.01 -6.23 -2.30
CA VAL A 20 -6.40 -5.42 -3.37
C VAL A 20 -7.27 -4.20 -3.64
N GLU A 21 -8.59 -4.38 -3.65
CA GLU A 21 -9.52 -3.29 -3.91
C GLU A 21 -9.42 -2.19 -2.85
N GLU A 22 -9.34 -2.58 -1.59
CA GLU A 22 -9.18 -1.62 -0.51
C GLU A 22 -7.85 -0.88 -0.60
N SER A 23 -6.78 -1.62 -0.92
CA SER A 23 -5.46 -1.03 -1.06
C SER A 23 -5.43 -0.04 -2.23
N GLU A 24 -6.01 -0.42 -3.37
CA GLU A 24 -6.09 0.45 -4.52
C GLU A 24 -6.85 1.73 -4.20
N LYS A 25 -7.96 1.60 -3.47
CA LYS A 25 -8.75 2.77 -3.09
C LYS A 25 -7.96 3.71 -2.19
N LYS A 26 -7.25 3.16 -1.21
CA LYS A 26 -6.42 3.99 -0.32
C LYS A 26 -5.34 4.73 -1.09
N LEU A 27 -4.70 4.03 -2.03
CA LEU A 27 -3.66 4.65 -2.84
C LEU A 27 -4.23 5.73 -3.75
N SER A 28 -5.38 5.46 -4.37
CA SER A 28 -6.06 6.44 -5.23
C SER A 28 -6.48 7.68 -4.46
N ASP A 29 -7.03 7.49 -3.26
CA ASP A 29 -7.46 8.60 -2.43
C ASP A 29 -6.27 9.47 -2.02
N ALA A 30 -5.17 8.84 -1.64
CA ALA A 30 -3.96 9.57 -1.28
C ALA A 30 -3.40 10.35 -2.47
N ALA A 31 -3.37 9.72 -3.65
CA ALA A 31 -2.90 10.39 -4.86
C ALA A 31 -3.79 11.58 -5.23
N ARG A 32 -5.10 11.42 -5.04
CA ARG A 32 -6.07 12.46 -5.38
C ARG A 32 -5.97 13.68 -4.48
N SER A 33 -5.38 13.52 -3.29
CA SER A 33 -5.20 14.64 -2.36
C SER A 33 -4.23 15.68 -2.89
N GLY A 34 -3.47 15.37 -3.92
CA GLY A 34 -2.66 16.34 -4.65
C GLY A 34 -1.38 16.80 -3.95
N GLN A 35 -1.07 16.28 -2.81
CA GLN A 35 0.09 16.72 -2.02
C GLN A 35 0.78 15.49 -1.49
N SER A 36 1.81 15.04 -2.03
CA SER A 36 2.71 13.97 -1.52
C SER A 36 2.19 13.20 -0.30
N ARG A 37 0.93 12.86 -0.30
CA ARG A 37 0.33 12.16 0.83
C ARG A 37 0.65 10.68 0.77
N LEU A 38 0.87 10.11 1.94
CA LEU A 38 1.10 8.69 2.06
C LEU A 38 -0.21 7.95 2.30
N ALA A 39 -0.33 6.78 1.71
CA ALA A 39 -1.42 5.86 2.03
C ALA A 39 -0.95 5.00 3.19
N TRP A 40 -1.77 4.88 4.23
CA TRP A 40 -1.37 4.18 5.45
C TRP A 40 -1.99 2.79 5.51
N PHE A 41 -1.14 1.82 5.75
CA PHE A 41 -1.53 0.41 5.85
C PHE A 41 -0.98 -0.18 7.13
N LYS A 42 -1.54 -1.31 7.54
CA LYS A 42 -1.00 -2.05 8.65
C LYS A 42 -0.09 -3.16 8.11
N GLU A 43 1.18 -3.08 8.43
CA GLU A 43 2.15 -4.07 7.97
C GLU A 43 2.01 -5.36 8.75
N LEU A 44 1.97 -6.49 8.04
CA LEU A 44 1.76 -7.79 8.69
C LEU A 44 2.92 -8.20 9.58
N ALA A 45 4.14 -7.96 9.13
CA ALA A 45 5.33 -8.43 9.84
C ALA A 45 5.49 -7.76 11.20
N SER A 46 5.25 -6.45 11.26
CA SER A 46 5.50 -5.68 12.49
C SER A 46 4.21 -5.33 13.23
N GLY A 47 3.06 -5.39 12.57
CA GLY A 47 1.80 -4.93 13.12
C GLY A 47 1.72 -3.43 13.23
N GLU A 48 2.68 -2.70 12.68
CA GLU A 48 2.74 -1.25 12.76
C GLU A 48 2.26 -0.59 11.48
N PRO A 49 1.81 0.68 11.56
CA PRO A 49 1.41 1.38 10.34
C PRO A 49 2.62 1.67 9.46
N VAL A 50 2.43 1.52 8.16
CA VAL A 50 3.43 1.86 7.16
C VAL A 50 2.80 2.81 6.15
N GLY A 51 3.48 3.91 5.87
CA GLY A 51 3.03 4.89 4.88
C GLY A 51 3.71 4.65 3.55
N ILE A 52 2.92 4.56 2.50
CA ILE A 52 3.42 4.26 1.17
C ILE A 52 3.01 5.37 0.21
N ASN A 53 3.99 5.89 -0.53
CA ASN A 53 3.72 6.93 -1.52
C ASN A 53 3.07 6.27 -2.75
N PRO A 54 1.83 6.69 -3.11
CA PRO A 54 1.15 6.08 -4.25
C PRO A 54 1.93 6.17 -5.55
N ALA A 55 2.73 7.20 -5.73
CA ALA A 55 3.51 7.38 -6.94
C ALA A 55 4.63 6.35 -7.06
N HIS A 56 5.01 5.70 -5.98
CA HIS A 56 6.08 4.72 -5.96
C HIS A 56 5.58 3.28 -6.11
N VAL A 57 4.28 3.08 -6.14
CA VAL A 57 3.73 1.71 -6.23
C VAL A 57 3.86 1.19 -7.65
N VAL A 58 4.42 0.00 -7.77
CA VAL A 58 4.60 -0.68 -9.05
C VAL A 58 3.49 -1.70 -9.26
N SER A 59 3.17 -2.48 -8.24
CA SER A 59 2.15 -3.50 -8.37
C SER A 59 1.52 -3.85 -7.03
N LEU A 60 0.29 -4.33 -7.11
CA LEU A 60 -0.46 -4.89 -5.98
C LEU A 60 -0.87 -6.30 -6.34
N ARG A 61 -0.82 -7.18 -5.35
CA ARG A 61 -1.24 -8.55 -5.61
C ARG A 61 -1.69 -9.22 -4.31
N THR A 62 -2.73 -10.05 -4.42
CA THR A 62 -3.21 -10.83 -3.29
C THR A 62 -2.20 -11.92 -2.93
N VAL A 63 -1.94 -12.08 -1.67
CA VAL A 63 -1.04 -13.12 -1.17
C VAL A 63 -1.69 -13.98 -0.13
#